data_76d2b29f646b1c236be49e47d7347ec8
#
_entry.id   76d2b29f646b1c236be49e47d7347ec8
#
_cell.length_a   1.000
_cell.length_b   1.000
_cell.length_c   1.000
_cell.angle_alpha   90.00
_cell.angle_beta   90.00
_cell.angle_gamma   90.00
#
_symmetry.space_group_name_H-M   'P 1'
#
loop_
_entity.id
_entity.type
_entity.pdbx_description
1 polymer ?
#
loop_
_entity_poly.entity_id
_entity_poly.type
_entity_poly.pdbx_seq_one_letter_code
_entity_poly.pdbx_strand_id
1 'polypeptide(L)'
;MFDKYPTMTTDDLKNLPVQDICDDASILFMWTTFPRIKDALEVIDAWGFKYRTVGFTWIKTLKSGRIDDTGRGMGFFTKENAEICLLATRYVHKGRNQVKRVKGNVSSIIIAPRGKHSQKPDIVREKIVELLGDLPRIELFARDKKEGWSTWGNEIPNDIEFTVESTDKNWAVWEPV
;
A
#
# COMPACT_ATOMS: atom_id res chain seq x y z
N MET A 1 -21.60 -15.05 7.78
CA MET A 1 -21.83 -14.03 6.74
C MET A 1 -20.71 -13.02 6.92
N PHE A 2 -19.68 -13.05 6.07
CA PHE A 2 -18.58 -12.08 6.18
C PHE A 2 -19.09 -10.77 5.59
N ASP A 3 -19.09 -9.71 6.37
CA ASP A 3 -19.37 -8.37 5.88
C ASP A 3 -18.34 -8.08 4.78
N LYS A 4 -18.78 -8.15 3.52
CA LYS A 4 -17.99 -7.70 2.39
C LYS A 4 -17.96 -6.18 2.48
N TYR A 5 -16.79 -5.63 2.76
CA TYR A 5 -16.63 -4.21 2.53
C TYR A 5 -16.76 -3.91 1.04
N PRO A 6 -17.19 -2.72 0.70
CA PRO A 6 -17.19 -2.27 -0.68
C PRO A 6 -15.73 -2.37 -1.19
N THR A 7 -15.52 -2.94 -2.37
CA THR A 7 -14.21 -3.07 -3.00
C THR A 7 -14.23 -2.35 -4.34
N MET A 8 -13.12 -1.72 -4.70
CA MET A 8 -12.93 -1.18 -6.03
C MET A 8 -12.45 -2.26 -6.99
N THR A 9 -12.90 -2.20 -8.23
CA THR A 9 -12.31 -3.01 -9.29
C THR A 9 -10.90 -2.52 -9.64
N THR A 10 -10.11 -3.35 -10.30
CA THR A 10 -8.78 -2.92 -10.79
C THR A 10 -8.90 -1.71 -11.74
N ASP A 11 -9.97 -1.65 -12.54
CA ASP A 11 -10.20 -0.53 -13.45
C ASP A 11 -10.59 0.75 -12.70
N ASP A 12 -11.41 0.66 -11.65
CA ASP A 12 -11.70 1.82 -10.79
C ASP A 12 -10.42 2.37 -10.14
N LEU A 13 -9.54 1.47 -9.67
CA LEU A 13 -8.26 1.86 -9.09
C LEU A 13 -7.37 2.57 -10.10
N LYS A 14 -7.29 2.06 -11.34
CA LYS A 14 -6.51 2.68 -12.42
C LYS A 14 -7.02 4.08 -12.77
N ASN A 15 -8.31 4.31 -12.61
CA ASN A 15 -8.95 5.61 -12.90
C ASN A 15 -8.81 6.64 -11.77
N LEU A 16 -8.30 6.27 -10.60
CA LEU A 16 -8.01 7.25 -9.55
C LEU A 16 -6.92 8.24 -10.01
N PRO A 17 -7.16 9.55 -9.89
CA PRO A 17 -6.20 10.57 -10.32
C PRO A 17 -5.07 10.76 -9.31
N VAL A 18 -4.39 9.68 -8.95
CA VAL A 18 -3.32 9.68 -7.92
C VAL A 18 -2.17 10.61 -8.33
N GLN A 19 -1.92 10.75 -9.62
CA GLN A 19 -0.89 11.67 -10.12
C GLN A 19 -1.15 13.14 -9.76
N ASP A 20 -2.40 13.55 -9.52
CA ASP A 20 -2.75 14.94 -9.20
C ASP A 20 -2.37 15.32 -7.75
N ILE A 21 -2.14 14.33 -6.90
CA ILE A 21 -1.67 14.52 -5.53
C ILE A 21 -0.18 14.23 -5.35
N CYS A 22 0.53 13.94 -6.43
CA CYS A 22 1.94 13.57 -6.41
C CYS A 22 2.81 14.72 -6.90
N ASP A 23 3.94 14.92 -6.22
CA ASP A 23 5.02 15.75 -6.76
C ASP A 23 5.65 15.10 -8.01
N ASP A 24 6.42 15.89 -8.77
CA ASP A 24 7.19 15.44 -9.93
C ASP A 24 8.15 14.29 -9.61
N ALA A 25 8.62 14.23 -8.37
CA ALA A 25 9.42 13.14 -7.86
C ALA A 25 8.71 12.52 -6.65
N SER A 26 8.17 11.32 -6.81
CA SER A 26 7.41 10.63 -5.77
C SER A 26 7.78 9.16 -5.70
N ILE A 27 7.60 8.57 -4.52
CA ILE A 27 7.75 7.13 -4.28
C ILE A 27 6.40 6.58 -3.82
N LEU A 28 6.01 5.49 -4.45
CA LEU A 28 4.81 4.73 -4.12
C LEU A 28 5.21 3.43 -3.42
N PHE A 29 4.56 3.16 -2.30
CA PHE A 29 4.56 1.88 -1.61
C PHE A 29 3.17 1.27 -1.72
N MET A 30 3.04 0.17 -2.46
CA MET A 30 1.74 -0.46 -2.74
C MET A 30 1.71 -1.88 -2.21
N TRP A 31 0.83 -2.13 -1.25
CA TRP A 31 0.58 -3.48 -0.76
C TRP A 31 -0.17 -4.30 -1.79
N THR A 32 0.22 -5.55 -1.91
CA THR A 32 -0.50 -6.54 -2.71
C THR A 32 -0.25 -7.95 -2.18
N THR A 33 -1.14 -8.87 -2.51
CA THR A 33 -0.92 -10.30 -2.33
C THR A 33 -0.25 -10.90 -3.56
N PHE A 34 0.37 -12.06 -3.42
CA PHE A 34 1.08 -12.70 -4.54
C PHE A 34 0.17 -12.99 -5.75
N PRO A 35 -1.08 -13.48 -5.60
CA PRO A 35 -1.97 -13.70 -6.74
C PRO A 35 -2.35 -12.42 -7.50
N ARG A 36 -2.28 -11.26 -6.84
CA ARG A 36 -2.72 -9.98 -7.40
C ARG A 36 -1.57 -9.09 -7.87
N ILE A 37 -0.35 -9.62 -7.96
CA ILE A 37 0.83 -8.84 -8.40
C ILE A 37 0.60 -8.21 -9.78
N LYS A 38 0.00 -8.95 -10.71
CA LYS A 38 -0.26 -8.42 -12.07
C LYS A 38 -1.16 -7.20 -12.03
N ASP A 39 -2.25 -7.26 -11.30
CA ASP A 39 -3.18 -6.13 -11.18
C ASP A 39 -2.52 -4.92 -10.50
N ALA A 40 -1.73 -5.17 -9.46
CA ALA A 40 -0.98 -4.10 -8.79
C ALA A 40 0.01 -3.41 -9.72
N LEU A 41 0.69 -4.14 -10.60
CA LEU A 41 1.60 -3.57 -11.60
C LEU A 41 0.84 -2.72 -12.63
N GLU A 42 -0.33 -3.17 -13.08
CA GLU A 42 -1.18 -2.39 -13.99
C GLU A 42 -1.66 -1.08 -13.34
N VAL A 43 -2.02 -1.10 -12.06
CA VAL A 43 -2.41 0.11 -11.31
C VAL A 43 -1.21 1.05 -11.14
N ILE A 44 -0.04 0.52 -10.79
CA ILE A 44 1.21 1.31 -10.68
C ILE A 44 1.49 2.07 -11.98
N ASP A 45 1.40 1.39 -13.12
CA ASP A 45 1.63 1.99 -14.43
C ASP A 45 0.56 3.05 -14.77
N ALA A 46 -0.73 2.76 -14.49
CA ALA A 46 -1.83 3.69 -14.70
C ALA A 46 -1.69 4.98 -13.87
N TRP A 47 -1.15 4.90 -12.66
CA TRP A 47 -0.88 6.05 -11.79
C TRP A 47 0.40 6.81 -12.20
N GLY A 48 1.06 6.43 -13.28
CA GLY A 48 2.26 7.10 -13.81
C GLY A 48 3.55 6.78 -13.05
N PHE A 49 3.56 5.70 -12.29
CA PHE A 49 4.74 5.19 -11.59
C PHE A 49 5.41 4.07 -12.38
N LYS A 50 6.67 3.81 -12.08
CA LYS A 50 7.42 2.67 -12.58
C LYS A 50 7.84 1.77 -11.43
N TYR A 51 7.41 0.51 -11.48
CA TYR A 51 7.85 -0.51 -10.55
C TYR A 51 9.39 -0.62 -10.51
N ARG A 52 9.94 -0.75 -9.32
CA ARG A 52 11.38 -0.90 -9.11
C ARG A 52 11.74 -2.21 -8.43
N THR A 53 11.06 -2.52 -7.35
CA THR A 53 11.36 -3.70 -6.53
C THR A 53 10.23 -3.97 -5.53
N VAL A 54 10.34 -5.08 -4.80
CA VAL A 54 9.61 -5.27 -3.55
C VAL A 54 10.29 -4.44 -2.47
N GLY A 55 9.58 -3.45 -1.93
CA GLY A 55 10.07 -2.59 -0.85
C GLY A 55 10.07 -3.31 0.49
N PHE A 56 8.95 -3.97 0.83
CA PHE A 56 8.82 -4.75 2.05
C PHE A 56 8.13 -6.08 1.79
N THR A 57 8.53 -7.10 2.55
CA THR A 57 7.85 -8.39 2.63
C THR A 57 7.40 -8.60 4.07
N TRP A 58 6.10 -8.65 4.30
CA TRP A 58 5.55 -8.93 5.61
C TRP A 58 5.32 -10.42 5.80
N ILE A 59 6.07 -11.00 6.70
CA ILE A 59 5.88 -12.38 7.18
C ILE A 59 4.95 -12.33 8.37
N LYS A 60 3.77 -12.93 8.22
CA LYS A 60 2.71 -12.91 9.22
C LYS A 60 3.02 -13.86 10.36
N THR A 61 2.88 -13.37 11.58
CA THR A 61 3.06 -14.18 12.79
C THR A 61 1.76 -14.28 13.58
N LEU A 62 1.71 -15.25 14.47
CA LEU A 62 0.77 -15.28 15.57
C LEU A 62 1.15 -14.23 16.62
N LYS A 63 0.27 -13.92 17.57
CA LYS A 63 0.57 -13.04 18.70
C LYS A 63 1.75 -13.53 19.54
N SER A 64 2.04 -14.82 19.52
CA SER A 64 3.21 -15.44 20.17
C SER A 64 4.55 -15.15 19.47
N GLY A 65 4.55 -14.49 18.30
CA GLY A 65 5.74 -14.25 17.46
C GLY A 65 6.11 -15.41 16.53
N ARG A 66 5.48 -16.57 16.67
CA ARG A 66 5.71 -17.71 15.78
C ARG A 66 5.08 -17.43 14.41
N ILE A 67 5.72 -17.86 13.31
CA ILE A 67 5.17 -17.74 11.96
C ILE A 67 3.77 -18.34 11.92
N ASP A 68 2.83 -17.61 11.34
CA ASP A 68 1.44 -18.06 11.21
C ASP A 68 1.32 -19.09 10.08
N ASP A 69 1.48 -20.35 10.43
CA ASP A 69 1.31 -21.50 9.53
C ASP A 69 -0.05 -22.20 9.68
N THR A 70 -1.01 -21.55 10.37
CA THR A 70 -2.30 -22.14 10.71
C THR A 70 -3.25 -22.34 9.53
N GLY A 71 -2.88 -21.88 8.34
CA GLY A 71 -3.67 -22.09 7.12
C GLY A 71 -4.83 -21.12 6.91
N ARG A 72 -4.88 -20.04 7.69
CA ARG A 72 -5.91 -18.99 7.54
C ARG A 72 -5.76 -18.13 6.28
N GLY A 73 -4.65 -18.25 5.56
CA GLY A 73 -4.44 -17.64 4.25
C GLY A 73 -4.24 -18.75 3.24
N MET A 74 -5.33 -19.28 2.65
CA MET A 74 -5.22 -20.25 1.58
C MET A 74 -4.83 -19.54 0.29
N GLY A 75 -3.58 -19.70 -0.15
CA GLY A 75 -3.14 -19.40 -1.50
C GLY A 75 -3.62 -20.48 -2.48
N PHE A 76 -3.26 -20.33 -3.76
CA PHE A 76 -3.74 -21.22 -4.80
C PHE A 76 -3.26 -22.67 -4.62
N PHE A 77 -2.00 -22.88 -4.26
CA PHE A 77 -1.41 -24.19 -3.95
C PHE A 77 -0.72 -24.24 -2.58
N THR A 78 -0.26 -23.11 -2.11
CA THR A 78 0.47 -23.01 -0.85
C THR A 78 -0.28 -22.11 0.13
N LYS A 79 0.11 -22.15 1.41
CA LYS A 79 -0.42 -21.21 2.42
C LYS A 79 0.19 -19.83 2.18
N GLU A 80 -0.66 -18.79 2.18
CA GLU A 80 -0.22 -17.40 2.08
C GLU A 80 0.11 -16.83 3.47
N ASN A 81 1.37 -16.96 3.86
CA ASN A 81 1.86 -16.48 5.14
C ASN A 81 2.55 -15.11 5.03
N ALA A 82 2.62 -14.56 3.83
CA ALA A 82 3.27 -13.29 3.57
C ALA A 82 2.42 -12.40 2.67
N GLU A 83 2.69 -11.11 2.75
CA GLU A 83 2.25 -10.10 1.78
C GLU A 83 3.45 -9.25 1.37
N ILE A 84 3.36 -8.64 0.21
CA ILE A 84 4.43 -7.78 -0.30
C ILE A 84 3.95 -6.35 -0.49
N CYS A 85 4.86 -5.43 -0.25
CA CYS A 85 4.70 -4.01 -0.52
C CYS A 85 5.63 -3.64 -1.67
N LEU A 86 5.07 -3.38 -2.83
CA LEU A 86 5.81 -3.00 -4.03
C LEU A 86 6.32 -1.56 -3.88
N LEU A 87 7.54 -1.31 -4.34
CA LEU A 87 8.11 0.02 -4.43
C LEU A 87 8.16 0.44 -5.88
N ALA A 88 7.59 1.61 -6.17
CA ALA A 88 7.61 2.23 -7.47
C ALA A 88 8.01 3.71 -7.38
N THR A 89 8.49 4.27 -8.46
CA THR A 89 8.97 5.66 -8.51
C THR A 89 8.33 6.41 -9.66
N ARG A 90 8.04 7.68 -9.43
CA ARG A 90 7.62 8.64 -10.45
C ARG A 90 8.65 9.76 -10.51
N TYR A 91 9.15 10.05 -11.73
CA TYR A 91 10.02 11.16 -12.00
C TYR A 91 9.59 11.79 -13.33
N VAL A 92 8.96 12.96 -13.27
CA VAL A 92 8.47 13.67 -14.46
C VAL A 92 9.64 14.23 -15.26
N HIS A 93 10.65 14.75 -14.59
CA HIS A 93 11.82 15.35 -15.22
C HIS A 93 13.07 14.50 -14.99
N LYS A 94 13.71 14.07 -16.09
CA LYS A 94 14.99 13.34 -16.00
C LYS A 94 16.07 14.23 -15.36
N GLY A 95 16.69 13.72 -14.31
CA GLY A 95 17.88 14.32 -13.70
C GLY A 95 17.65 15.41 -12.65
N ARG A 96 16.41 15.78 -12.33
CA ARG A 96 16.10 16.76 -11.28
C ARG A 96 15.21 16.14 -10.21
N ASN A 97 15.47 16.48 -8.95
CA ASN A 97 14.61 16.20 -7.79
C ASN A 97 14.22 14.71 -7.61
N GLN A 98 15.19 13.82 -7.64
CA GLN A 98 14.92 12.44 -7.22
C GLN A 98 14.78 12.37 -5.70
N VAL A 99 13.75 11.67 -5.22
CA VAL A 99 13.66 11.33 -3.80
C VAL A 99 14.84 10.43 -3.44
N LYS A 100 15.65 10.86 -2.50
CA LYS A 100 16.84 10.14 -2.05
C LYS A 100 16.54 9.41 -0.75
N ARG A 101 17.03 8.19 -0.62
CA ARG A 101 17.05 7.52 0.68
C ARG A 101 17.98 8.26 1.63
N VAL A 102 17.55 8.44 2.87
CA VAL A 102 18.38 9.02 3.93
C VAL A 102 19.09 7.95 4.75
N LYS A 103 18.55 6.72 4.78
CA LYS A 103 19.13 5.57 5.46
C LYS A 103 19.16 4.35 4.55
N GLY A 104 20.31 3.69 4.46
CA GLY A 104 20.54 2.61 3.49
C GLY A 104 20.40 1.19 4.06
N ASN A 105 20.24 1.03 5.37
CA ASN A 105 20.20 -0.26 6.06
C ASN A 105 18.83 -0.60 6.65
N VAL A 106 17.76 -0.05 6.11
CA VAL A 106 16.39 -0.39 6.50
C VAL A 106 16.06 -1.77 5.95
N SER A 107 15.70 -2.70 6.84
CA SER A 107 15.34 -4.07 6.44
C SER A 107 14.06 -4.08 5.62
N SER A 108 14.06 -4.83 4.53
CA SER A 108 12.86 -5.10 3.74
C SER A 108 11.97 -6.20 4.34
N ILE A 109 12.45 -6.94 5.33
CA ILE A 109 11.69 -7.99 5.99
C ILE A 109 10.97 -7.41 7.20
N ILE A 110 9.67 -7.61 7.23
CA ILE A 110 8.77 -7.26 8.32
C ILE A 110 8.25 -8.55 8.93
N ILE A 111 8.51 -8.76 10.20
CA ILE A 111 7.96 -9.89 10.96
C ILE A 111 7.01 -9.29 12.00
N ALA A 112 5.71 -9.48 11.80
CA ALA A 112 4.69 -8.88 12.65
C ALA A 112 3.42 -9.71 12.68
N PRO A 113 2.67 -9.69 13.79
CA PRO A 113 1.40 -10.39 13.88
C PRO A 113 0.36 -9.75 12.96
N ARG A 114 -0.61 -10.56 12.56
CA ARG A 114 -1.83 -10.05 11.93
C ARG A 114 -2.58 -9.15 12.91
N GLY A 115 -3.00 -7.98 12.43
CA GLY A 115 -3.92 -7.10 13.12
C GLY A 115 -5.38 -7.45 12.85
N LYS A 116 -6.24 -6.44 12.87
CA LYS A 116 -7.61 -6.54 12.35
C LYS A 116 -7.58 -6.92 10.87
N HIS A 117 -8.72 -7.39 10.36
CA HIS A 117 -8.79 -7.75 8.95
C HIS A 117 -8.23 -6.62 8.06
N SER A 118 -7.35 -6.97 7.13
CA SER A 118 -6.69 -6.05 6.19
C SER A 118 -5.69 -5.03 6.75
N GLN A 119 -5.59 -4.89 8.04
CA GLN A 119 -4.66 -3.94 8.65
C GLN A 119 -3.21 -4.35 8.36
N LYS A 120 -2.46 -3.44 7.76
CA LYS A 120 -1.02 -3.60 7.53
C LYS A 120 -0.22 -3.23 8.77
N PRO A 121 0.98 -3.80 8.98
CA PRO A 121 1.78 -3.52 10.18
C PRO A 121 2.18 -2.04 10.26
N ASP A 122 1.90 -1.39 11.39
CA ASP A 122 2.23 0.02 11.62
C ASP A 122 3.73 0.33 11.47
N ILE A 123 4.57 -0.63 11.84
CA ILE A 123 6.03 -0.52 11.72
C ILE A 123 6.51 -0.17 10.29
N VAL A 124 5.71 -0.46 9.26
CA VAL A 124 6.09 -0.13 7.88
C VAL A 124 6.06 1.38 7.65
N ARG A 125 5.10 2.10 8.23
CA ARG A 125 5.06 3.57 8.16
C ARG A 125 6.32 4.18 8.77
N GLU A 126 6.75 3.66 9.92
CA GLU A 126 8.00 4.09 10.58
C GLU A 126 9.22 3.80 9.70
N LYS A 127 9.28 2.60 9.09
CA LYS A 127 10.38 2.22 8.20
C LYS A 127 10.43 3.04 6.91
N ILE A 128 9.31 3.48 6.38
CA ILE A 128 9.26 4.40 5.24
C ILE A 128 9.87 5.74 5.64
N VAL A 129 9.51 6.29 6.80
CA VAL A 129 10.09 7.53 7.31
C VAL A 129 11.59 7.36 7.63
N GLU A 130 11.98 6.23 8.21
CA GLU A 130 13.38 5.89 8.45
C GLU A 130 14.19 5.84 7.14
N LEU A 131 13.61 5.30 6.07
CA LEU A 131 14.23 5.15 4.76
C LEU A 131 14.38 6.47 4.02
N LEU A 132 13.32 7.30 4.01
CA LEU A 132 13.18 8.46 3.14
C LEU A 132 13.25 9.81 3.87
N GLY A 133 13.20 9.82 5.20
CA GLY A 133 13.10 11.03 6.00
C GLY A 133 11.67 11.55 6.12
N ASP A 134 11.55 12.71 6.75
CA ASP A 134 10.25 13.37 6.99
C ASP A 134 9.80 14.17 5.75
N LEU A 135 9.31 13.45 4.76
CA LEU A 135 8.74 14.00 3.53
C LEU A 135 7.21 14.09 3.63
N PRO A 136 6.56 14.99 2.87
CA PRO A 136 5.11 14.94 2.69
C PRO A 136 4.68 13.55 2.24
N ARG A 137 3.67 13.00 2.89
CA ARG A 137 3.22 11.62 2.64
C ARG A 137 1.74 11.46 2.89
N ILE A 138 1.12 10.58 2.14
CA ILE A 138 -0.29 10.26 2.25
C ILE A 138 -0.49 8.74 2.22
N GLU A 139 -1.43 8.27 2.98
CA GLU A 139 -1.94 6.90 2.90
C GLU A 139 -3.30 6.89 2.23
N LEU A 140 -3.38 6.20 1.10
CA LEU A 140 -4.63 5.93 0.41
C LEU A 140 -5.27 4.68 1.00
N PHE A 141 -6.61 4.66 1.04
CA PHE A 141 -7.39 3.59 1.67
C PHE A 141 -7.08 3.43 3.17
N ALA A 142 -6.75 4.54 3.81
CA ALA A 142 -6.40 4.55 5.22
C ALA A 142 -7.59 4.16 6.10
N ARG A 143 -7.33 3.40 7.15
CA ARG A 143 -8.34 2.93 8.12
C ARG A 143 -8.21 3.58 9.49
N ASP A 144 -7.09 4.25 9.71
CA ASP A 144 -6.81 5.02 10.91
C ASP A 144 -5.91 6.22 10.57
N LYS A 145 -6.01 7.27 11.37
CA LYS A 145 -5.18 8.45 11.22
C LYS A 145 -3.88 8.27 11.99
N LYS A 146 -2.76 8.53 11.34
CA LYS A 146 -1.42 8.50 11.95
C LYS A 146 -0.78 9.87 11.88
N GLU A 147 -0.09 10.25 12.94
CA GLU A 147 0.65 11.50 12.98
C GLU A 147 1.66 11.60 11.83
N GLY A 148 1.68 12.75 11.16
CA GLY A 148 2.56 13.03 10.03
C GLY A 148 2.16 12.37 8.71
N TRP A 149 0.99 11.70 8.63
CA TRP A 149 0.43 11.13 7.42
C TRP A 149 -0.89 11.82 7.08
N SER A 150 -1.00 12.34 5.87
CA SER A 150 -2.31 12.67 5.30
C SER A 150 -3.03 11.38 4.94
N THR A 151 -4.36 11.44 4.89
CA THR A 151 -5.18 10.23 4.72
C THR A 151 -6.28 10.43 3.70
N TRP A 152 -6.55 9.37 2.96
CA TRP A 152 -7.74 9.22 2.15
C TRP A 152 -8.28 7.79 2.29
N GLY A 153 -9.55 7.65 2.65
CA GLY A 153 -10.21 6.38 2.85
C GLY A 153 -11.68 6.58 3.23
N ASN A 154 -12.44 5.51 3.34
CA ASN A 154 -13.87 5.59 3.64
C ASN A 154 -14.23 5.34 5.13
N GLU A 155 -13.26 4.94 5.94
CA GLU A 155 -13.47 4.66 7.37
C GLU A 155 -13.04 5.83 8.28
N ILE A 156 -12.42 6.87 7.71
CA ILE A 156 -11.84 8.01 8.45
C ILE A 156 -12.09 9.33 7.71
N PRO A 157 -11.98 10.47 8.40
CA PRO A 157 -11.97 11.77 7.74
C PRO A 157 -10.79 11.89 6.76
N ASN A 158 -11.08 12.37 5.55
CA ASN A 158 -10.08 12.57 4.51
C ASN A 158 -9.39 13.91 4.64
N ASP A 159 -8.08 13.96 4.38
CA ASP A 159 -7.32 15.21 4.27
C ASP A 159 -7.28 15.72 2.81
N ILE A 160 -7.67 14.87 1.85
CA ILE A 160 -7.82 15.21 0.44
C ILE A 160 -9.12 14.63 -0.10
N GLU A 161 -9.57 15.13 -1.25
CA GLU A 161 -10.67 14.54 -2.00
C GLU A 161 -10.22 14.27 -3.43
N PHE A 162 -10.57 13.09 -3.95
CA PHE A 162 -10.50 12.83 -5.39
C PHE A 162 -11.84 13.19 -6.02
N THR A 163 -11.79 14.02 -7.05
CA THR A 163 -12.97 14.23 -7.91
C THR A 163 -13.04 13.03 -8.86
N VAL A 164 -13.72 11.98 -8.42
CA VAL A 164 -13.98 10.82 -9.27
C VAL A 164 -15.39 10.93 -9.83
N GLU A 165 -15.50 10.99 -11.13
CA GLU A 165 -16.77 10.79 -11.82
C GLU A 165 -17.14 9.31 -11.76
N SER A 166 -17.50 8.81 -10.60
CA SER A 166 -18.02 7.46 -10.47
C SER A 166 -19.46 7.49 -9.97
N THR A 167 -20.28 6.67 -10.57
CA THR A 167 -21.70 6.55 -10.31
C THR A 167 -22.04 5.84 -9.00
N ASP A 168 -21.07 5.26 -8.32
CA ASP A 168 -21.26 4.54 -7.07
C ASP A 168 -20.36 5.07 -5.95
N LYS A 169 -20.98 5.72 -4.96
CA LYS A 169 -20.31 6.34 -3.79
C LYS A 169 -19.87 5.36 -2.69
N ASN A 170 -19.82 4.08 -2.97
CA ASN A 170 -19.52 3.06 -1.95
C ASN A 170 -18.17 2.40 -2.20
N TRP A 171 -17.11 3.10 -1.88
CA TRP A 171 -15.79 2.50 -1.92
C TRP A 171 -15.23 2.13 -0.57
N ALA A 172 -14.61 1.03 -0.50
CA ALA A 172 -13.80 0.62 0.62
C ALA A 172 -12.51 -0.01 0.17
N VAL A 173 -11.59 0.06 1.05
CA VAL A 173 -10.29 -0.60 1.08
C VAL A 173 -10.07 -1.61 -0.04
N TRP A 174 -9.15 -1.29 -0.96
CA TRP A 174 -8.64 -2.27 -1.89
C TRP A 174 -7.85 -3.33 -1.13
N GLU A 175 -8.46 -4.50 -1.00
CA GLU A 175 -7.74 -5.73 -0.76
C GLU A 175 -7.76 -6.54 -2.04
N PRO A 176 -6.61 -6.96 -2.51
CA PRO A 176 -6.61 -8.04 -3.47
C PRO A 176 -7.20 -9.26 -2.79
N VAL A 177 -8.32 -9.73 -3.32
CA VAL A 177 -8.95 -11.00 -2.93
C VAL A 177 -8.03 -12.15 -3.29
#